data_9a4cc43b80115a0f7c2fa0fd05661f62
#
_entry.id   9a4cc43b80115a0f7c2fa0fd05661f62
#
_cell.length_a   1.000
_cell.length_b   1.000
_cell.length_c   1.000
_cell.angle_alpha   90.00
_cell.angle_beta   90.00
_cell.angle_gamma   90.00
#
_symmetry.space_group_name_H-M   'P 1'
#
loop_
_entity.id
_entity.type
_entity.pdbx_description
1 polymer ?
#
loop_
_entity_poly.entity_id
_entity_poly.type
_entity_poly.pdbx_seq_one_letter_code
_entity_poly.pdbx_strand_id
1 'polypeptide(L)'
;MPVSPLPVFLTYEMSDFHIGGNTAEVFDFARRWKIFAENALTCASNLRSISDGGFLGSEGDRYREIINDNFPSHLTTTGNAHNGVSKAVTKYAEALTSAQTRMKALVSVASVNHATVQAAVTRYNA
;
A
#
# COMPACT_ATOMS: atom_id res chain seq x y z
N MET A 1 57.83 -15.97 9.05
CA MET A 1 56.78 -16.14 10.06
C MET A 1 55.43 -16.33 9.37
N PRO A 2 54.72 -17.42 9.62
CA PRO A 2 53.39 -17.57 9.03
C PRO A 2 52.42 -16.54 9.62
N VAL A 3 51.69 -15.87 8.75
CA VAL A 3 50.67 -14.92 9.15
C VAL A 3 49.34 -15.67 9.31
N SER A 4 48.63 -15.41 10.40
CA SER A 4 47.33 -16.03 10.63
C SER A 4 46.35 -15.66 9.53
N PRO A 5 45.51 -16.61 9.08
CA PRO A 5 44.46 -16.30 8.14
C PRO A 5 43.51 -15.20 8.66
N LEU A 6 43.07 -14.34 7.78
CA LEU A 6 42.05 -13.34 8.13
C LEU A 6 40.71 -14.03 8.41
N PRO A 7 40.01 -13.66 9.49
CA PRO A 7 38.72 -14.23 9.76
C PRO A 7 37.68 -13.80 8.71
N VAL A 8 36.70 -14.66 8.49
CA VAL A 8 35.53 -14.32 7.69
C VAL A 8 34.55 -13.55 8.59
N PHE A 9 34.40 -12.26 8.36
CA PHE A 9 33.56 -11.40 9.20
C PHE A 9 32.07 -11.48 8.85
N LEU A 10 31.75 -11.94 7.63
CA LEU A 10 30.38 -11.96 7.15
C LEU A 10 29.77 -13.34 7.33
N THR A 11 28.90 -13.49 8.31
CA THR A 11 28.21 -14.75 8.64
C THR A 11 26.77 -14.79 8.13
N TYR A 12 26.31 -13.75 7.46
CA TYR A 12 24.97 -13.64 6.88
C TYR A 12 25.02 -13.84 5.36
N GLU A 13 23.91 -14.29 4.82
CA GLU A 13 23.72 -14.39 3.37
C GLU A 13 23.07 -13.10 2.84
N MET A 14 23.42 -12.69 1.61
CA MET A 14 22.83 -11.51 0.98
C MET A 14 21.31 -11.63 0.81
N SER A 15 20.80 -12.86 0.67
CA SER A 15 19.39 -13.15 0.62
C SER A 15 18.62 -12.79 1.90
N ASP A 16 19.32 -12.65 3.04
CA ASP A 16 18.70 -12.20 4.29
C ASP A 16 18.28 -10.72 4.25
N PHE A 17 18.89 -9.96 3.34
CA PHE A 17 18.62 -8.53 3.21
C PHE A 17 17.59 -8.26 2.13
N HIS A 18 16.34 -8.42 2.49
CA HIS A 18 15.22 -8.07 1.62
C HIS A 18 14.08 -7.50 2.47
N ILE A 19 13.27 -6.66 1.84
CA ILE A 19 12.04 -6.18 2.43
C ILE A 19 10.89 -6.98 1.80
N GLY A 20 10.20 -7.76 2.64
CA GLY A 20 9.09 -8.59 2.21
C GLY A 20 7.85 -7.78 1.87
N GLY A 21 6.93 -8.42 1.19
CA GLY A 21 5.64 -7.87 0.82
C GLY A 21 5.46 -7.82 -0.69
N ASN A 22 4.21 -8.00 -1.10
CA ASN A 22 3.81 -7.94 -2.51
C ASN A 22 3.16 -6.59 -2.77
N THR A 23 3.91 -5.67 -3.37
CA THR A 23 3.43 -4.30 -3.67
C THR A 23 2.24 -4.30 -4.61
N ALA A 24 2.19 -5.21 -5.58
CA ALA A 24 1.07 -5.32 -6.50
C ALA A 24 -0.23 -5.66 -5.78
N GLU A 25 -0.19 -6.57 -4.79
CA GLU A 25 -1.34 -6.91 -3.96
C GLU A 25 -1.77 -5.74 -3.07
N VAL A 26 -0.82 -4.98 -2.53
CA VAL A 26 -1.13 -3.81 -1.71
C VAL A 26 -1.79 -2.71 -2.56
N PHE A 27 -1.29 -2.46 -3.76
CA PHE A 27 -1.93 -1.53 -4.70
C PHE A 27 -3.32 -2.00 -5.12
N ASP A 28 -3.50 -3.30 -5.36
CA ASP A 28 -4.82 -3.87 -5.69
C ASP A 28 -5.81 -3.70 -4.53
N PHE A 29 -5.36 -3.92 -3.31
CA PHE A 29 -6.16 -3.68 -2.11
C PHE A 29 -6.60 -2.21 -2.02
N ALA A 30 -5.68 -1.27 -2.22
CA ALA A 30 -6.00 0.16 -2.23
C ALA A 30 -7.03 0.51 -3.32
N ARG A 31 -6.89 -0.08 -4.51
CA ARG A 31 -7.81 0.10 -5.62
C ARG A 31 -9.22 -0.37 -5.30
N ARG A 32 -9.36 -1.50 -4.62
CA ARG A 32 -10.67 -2.02 -4.20
C ARG A 32 -11.38 -1.07 -3.23
N TRP A 33 -10.65 -0.48 -2.30
CA TRP A 33 -11.18 0.52 -1.39
C TRP A 33 -11.63 1.78 -2.14
N LYS A 34 -10.86 2.19 -3.14
CA LYS A 34 -11.21 3.32 -3.98
C LYS A 34 -12.47 3.08 -4.80
N ILE A 35 -12.60 1.91 -5.42
CA ILE A 35 -13.79 1.53 -6.20
C ILE A 35 -15.02 1.54 -5.30
N PHE A 36 -14.93 0.97 -4.11
CA PHE A 36 -16.03 1.01 -3.15
C PHE A 36 -16.41 2.45 -2.80
N ALA A 37 -15.43 3.31 -2.54
CA ALA A 37 -15.65 4.71 -2.23
C ALA A 37 -16.37 5.43 -3.38
N GLU A 38 -15.92 5.26 -4.60
CA GLU A 38 -16.52 5.85 -5.80
C GLU A 38 -17.96 5.37 -5.98
N ASN A 39 -18.22 4.08 -5.79
CA ASN A 39 -19.57 3.52 -5.89
C ASN A 39 -20.50 4.08 -4.81
N ALA A 40 -20.02 4.21 -3.59
CA ALA A 40 -20.81 4.79 -2.48
C ALA A 40 -21.16 6.25 -2.75
N LEU A 41 -20.18 7.05 -3.23
CA LEU A 41 -20.41 8.45 -3.57
C LEU A 41 -21.36 8.62 -4.77
N THR A 42 -21.23 7.78 -5.78
CA THR A 42 -22.13 7.76 -6.93
C THR A 42 -23.55 7.39 -6.51
N CYS A 43 -23.69 6.37 -5.65
CA CYS A 43 -24.98 5.97 -5.10
C CYS A 43 -25.61 7.11 -4.30
N ALA A 44 -24.83 7.80 -3.46
CA ALA A 44 -25.30 8.96 -2.71
C ALA A 44 -25.83 10.07 -3.64
N SER A 45 -25.08 10.37 -4.69
CA SER A 45 -25.49 11.36 -5.70
C SER A 45 -26.80 10.95 -6.40
N ASN A 46 -26.91 9.69 -6.81
CA ASN A 46 -28.09 9.16 -7.47
C ASN A 46 -29.32 9.21 -6.55
N LEU A 47 -29.16 8.86 -5.27
CA LEU A 47 -30.25 8.91 -4.30
C LEU A 47 -30.73 10.35 -4.08
N ARG A 48 -29.83 11.33 -4.05
CA ARG A 48 -30.22 12.74 -3.91
C ARG A 48 -31.03 13.24 -5.11
N SER A 49 -30.83 12.65 -6.28
CA SER A 49 -31.52 13.05 -7.51
C SER A 49 -32.82 12.29 -7.78
N ILE A 50 -33.14 11.26 -6.98
CA ILE A 50 -34.39 10.52 -7.16
C ILE A 50 -35.57 11.43 -6.85
N SER A 51 -36.52 11.49 -7.80
CA SER A 51 -37.78 12.18 -7.63
C SER A 51 -38.69 11.39 -6.69
N ASP A 52 -39.44 12.10 -5.85
CA ASP A 52 -40.44 11.52 -4.95
C ASP A 52 -41.75 11.15 -5.64
N GLY A 53 -41.86 11.35 -6.95
CA GLY A 53 -43.07 11.03 -7.72
C GLY A 53 -44.30 11.87 -7.32
N GLY A 54 -44.10 13.00 -6.65
CA GLY A 54 -45.19 13.84 -6.15
C GLY A 54 -45.80 13.33 -4.86
N PHE A 55 -45.11 12.50 -4.09
CA PHE A 55 -45.55 12.06 -2.76
C PHE A 55 -45.79 13.25 -1.85
N LEU A 56 -47.01 13.36 -1.32
CA LEU A 56 -47.41 14.45 -0.45
C LEU A 56 -47.66 13.95 0.97
N GLY A 57 -47.66 14.89 1.94
CA GLY A 57 -47.91 14.60 3.33
C GLY A 57 -46.72 14.09 4.11
N SER A 58 -46.94 13.61 5.33
CA SER A 58 -45.88 13.20 6.25
C SER A 58 -45.07 12.01 5.74
N GLU A 59 -45.69 11.10 5.01
CA GLU A 59 -45.00 9.94 4.41
C GLU A 59 -44.07 10.38 3.28
N GLY A 60 -44.50 11.32 2.45
CA GLY A 60 -43.67 11.91 1.41
C GLY A 60 -42.49 12.68 1.99
N ASP A 61 -42.73 13.43 3.07
CA ASP A 61 -41.67 14.14 3.80
C ASP A 61 -40.63 13.17 4.37
N ARG A 62 -41.10 12.07 4.96
CA ARG A 62 -40.23 11.02 5.50
C ARG A 62 -39.43 10.32 4.42
N TYR A 63 -40.03 10.04 3.28
CA TYR A 63 -39.35 9.46 2.13
C TYR A 63 -38.20 10.37 1.69
N ARG A 64 -38.46 11.66 1.52
CA ARG A 64 -37.42 12.64 1.12
C ARG A 64 -36.30 12.72 2.14
N GLU A 65 -36.63 12.74 3.43
CA GLU A 65 -35.67 12.76 4.51
C GLU A 65 -34.71 11.55 4.44
N ILE A 66 -35.28 10.35 4.27
CA ILE A 66 -34.48 9.11 4.23
C ILE A 66 -33.69 9.00 2.94
N ILE A 67 -34.34 9.15 1.79
CA ILE A 67 -33.77 8.83 0.47
C ILE A 67 -32.91 9.97 -0.07
N ASN A 68 -33.31 11.21 0.15
CA ASN A 68 -32.61 12.37 -0.41
C ASN A 68 -31.58 13.00 0.56
N ASP A 69 -31.67 12.74 1.84
CA ASP A 69 -30.82 13.37 2.85
C ASP A 69 -30.04 12.36 3.70
N ASN A 70 -30.73 11.58 4.55
CA ASN A 70 -30.06 10.77 5.57
C ASN A 70 -29.21 9.65 4.97
N PHE A 71 -29.76 8.85 4.09
CA PHE A 71 -29.08 7.73 3.50
C PHE A 71 -27.90 8.18 2.61
N PRO A 72 -28.07 9.18 1.71
CA PRO A 72 -26.94 9.73 0.96
C PRO A 72 -25.83 10.31 1.83
N SER A 73 -26.18 10.96 2.93
CA SER A 73 -25.18 11.50 3.85
C SER A 73 -24.34 10.41 4.51
N HIS A 74 -24.95 9.31 4.91
CA HIS A 74 -24.23 8.14 5.44
C HIS A 74 -23.33 7.51 4.37
N LEU A 75 -23.81 7.36 3.14
CA LEU A 75 -23.01 6.85 2.03
C LEU A 75 -21.84 7.76 1.70
N THR A 76 -22.04 9.07 1.74
CA THR A 76 -20.96 10.05 1.52
C THR A 76 -19.89 9.93 2.59
N THR A 77 -20.28 9.83 3.87
CA THR A 77 -19.34 9.65 4.98
C THR A 77 -18.55 8.35 4.83
N THR A 78 -19.23 7.26 4.52
CA THR A 78 -18.61 5.94 4.30
C THR A 78 -17.66 5.98 3.09
N GLY A 79 -18.11 6.56 1.99
CA GLY A 79 -17.30 6.70 0.78
C GLY A 79 -16.03 7.51 1.03
N ASN A 80 -16.15 8.63 1.74
CA ASN A 80 -15.00 9.45 2.08
C ASN A 80 -14.01 8.72 3.00
N ALA A 81 -14.51 7.95 3.97
CA ALA A 81 -13.67 7.14 4.85
C ALA A 81 -12.90 6.07 4.06
N HIS A 82 -13.57 5.37 3.15
CA HIS A 82 -12.93 4.35 2.31
C HIS A 82 -11.91 4.98 1.35
N ASN A 83 -12.18 6.15 0.81
CA ASN A 83 -11.22 6.88 -0.01
C ASN A 83 -9.97 7.28 0.79
N GLY A 84 -10.15 7.67 2.05
CA GLY A 84 -9.04 7.95 2.97
C GLY A 84 -8.16 6.72 3.19
N VAL A 85 -8.77 5.56 3.41
CA VAL A 85 -8.03 4.28 3.55
C VAL A 85 -7.29 3.96 2.25
N SER A 86 -7.94 4.09 1.10
CA SER A 86 -7.29 3.86 -0.21
C SER A 86 -6.05 4.72 -0.38
N LYS A 87 -6.13 6.00 -0.06
CA LYS A 87 -4.98 6.92 -0.14
C LYS A 87 -3.85 6.52 0.80
N ALA A 88 -4.18 6.14 2.04
CA ALA A 88 -3.19 5.70 3.02
C ALA A 88 -2.48 4.42 2.58
N VAL A 89 -3.24 3.44 2.09
CA VAL A 89 -2.69 2.16 1.59
C VAL A 89 -1.84 2.38 0.34
N THR A 90 -2.25 3.28 -0.56
CA THR A 90 -1.45 3.64 -1.74
C THR A 90 -0.10 4.24 -1.33
N LYS A 91 -0.08 5.16 -0.38
CA LYS A 91 1.18 5.72 0.16
C LYS A 91 2.07 4.64 0.77
N TYR A 92 1.48 3.71 1.49
CA TYR A 92 2.22 2.57 2.03
C TYR A 92 2.83 1.71 0.92
N ALA A 93 2.06 1.40 -0.12
CA ALA A 93 2.53 0.62 -1.26
C ALA A 93 3.68 1.33 -2.00
N GLU A 94 3.58 2.64 -2.18
CA GLU A 94 4.64 3.45 -2.79
C GLU A 94 5.92 3.44 -1.95
N ALA A 95 5.78 3.62 -0.63
CA ALA A 95 6.90 3.56 0.30
C ALA A 95 7.55 2.17 0.32
N LEU A 96 6.74 1.11 0.31
CA LEU A 96 7.22 -0.27 0.25
C LEU A 96 7.99 -0.53 -1.05
N THR A 97 7.45 -0.09 -2.19
CA THR A 97 8.11 -0.21 -3.50
C THR A 97 9.46 0.50 -3.48
N SER A 98 9.50 1.72 -2.97
CA SER A 98 10.73 2.50 -2.85
C SER A 98 11.75 1.80 -1.93
N ALA A 99 11.31 1.33 -0.78
CA ALA A 99 12.18 0.63 0.17
C ALA A 99 12.75 -0.66 -0.41
N GLN A 100 11.92 -1.46 -1.10
CA GLN A 100 12.37 -2.68 -1.75
C GLN A 100 13.40 -2.41 -2.86
N THR A 101 13.16 -1.38 -3.67
CA THR A 101 14.08 -0.97 -4.74
C THR A 101 15.43 -0.51 -4.16
N ARG A 102 15.40 0.29 -3.10
CA ARG A 102 16.62 0.76 -2.42
C ARG A 102 17.38 -0.38 -1.76
N MET A 103 16.68 -1.32 -1.15
CA MET A 103 17.33 -2.49 -0.54
C MET A 103 18.00 -3.36 -1.60
N LYS A 104 17.35 -3.61 -2.73
CA LYS A 104 17.96 -4.35 -3.86
C LYS A 104 19.24 -3.68 -4.35
N ALA A 105 19.24 -2.35 -4.49
CA ALA A 105 20.42 -1.61 -4.90
C ALA A 105 21.56 -1.73 -3.89
N LEU A 106 21.25 -1.63 -2.59
CA LEU A 106 22.23 -1.78 -1.52
C LEU A 106 22.78 -3.20 -1.45
N VAL A 107 21.94 -4.22 -1.62
CA VAL A 107 22.37 -5.63 -1.67
C VAL A 107 23.30 -5.85 -2.85
N SER A 108 23.02 -5.28 -4.01
CA SER A 108 23.88 -5.39 -5.20
C SER A 108 25.28 -4.83 -4.91
N VAL A 109 25.37 -3.64 -4.32
CA VAL A 109 26.66 -3.04 -3.93
C VAL A 109 27.37 -3.87 -2.87
N ALA A 110 26.63 -4.32 -1.85
CA ALA A 110 27.21 -5.16 -0.79
C ALA A 110 27.74 -6.49 -1.32
N SER A 111 27.04 -7.11 -2.29
CA SER A 111 27.49 -8.35 -2.92
C SER A 111 28.81 -8.17 -3.67
N VAL A 112 28.98 -7.06 -4.40
CA VAL A 112 30.23 -6.74 -5.09
C VAL A 112 31.35 -6.52 -4.07
N ASN A 113 31.10 -5.76 -3.01
CA ASN A 113 32.06 -5.50 -1.96
C ASN A 113 32.45 -6.79 -1.23
N HIS A 114 31.49 -7.65 -0.95
CA HIS A 114 31.72 -8.96 -0.32
C HIS A 114 32.66 -9.83 -1.19
N ALA A 115 32.38 -9.92 -2.49
CA ALA A 115 33.21 -10.67 -3.42
C ALA A 115 34.63 -10.11 -3.48
N THR A 116 34.79 -8.79 -3.46
CA THR A 116 36.09 -8.11 -3.45
C THR A 116 36.87 -8.45 -2.18
N VAL A 117 36.22 -8.40 -1.02
CA VAL A 117 36.85 -8.75 0.27
C VAL A 117 37.25 -10.23 0.29
N GLN A 118 36.38 -11.12 -0.17
CA GLN A 118 36.70 -12.56 -0.21
C GLN A 118 37.89 -12.86 -1.12
N ALA A 119 37.96 -12.21 -2.28
CA ALA A 119 39.12 -12.36 -3.18
C ALA A 119 40.42 -11.86 -2.53
N ALA A 120 40.34 -10.74 -1.80
CA ALA A 120 41.50 -10.20 -1.08
C ALA A 120 41.94 -11.13 0.05
N VAL A 121 41.01 -11.67 0.82
CA VAL A 121 41.28 -12.64 1.89
C VAL A 121 41.92 -13.92 1.31
N THR A 122 41.42 -14.44 0.21
CA THR A 122 41.96 -15.63 -0.47
C THR A 122 43.40 -15.38 -0.91
N ARG A 123 43.67 -14.23 -1.52
CA ARG A 123 45.04 -13.87 -1.94
C ARG A 123 45.99 -13.71 -0.75
N TYR A 124 45.53 -13.14 0.34
CA TYR A 124 46.33 -12.97 1.56
C TYR A 124 46.70 -14.32 2.17
N ASN A 125 45.77 -15.27 2.15
CA ASN A 125 45.93 -16.59 2.76
C ASN A 125 46.65 -17.61 1.82
N ALA A 126 46.92 -17.24 0.60
CA ALA A 126 47.56 -18.13 -0.39
C ALA A 126 49.09 -18.36 -0.13
#